data_4c897f23c9dd7d1485f3731e6f8397b8
#
_entry.id   4c897f23c9dd7d1485f3731e6f8397b8
#
_cell.length_a   1.000
_cell.length_b   1.000
_cell.length_c   1.000
_cell.angle_alpha   90.00
_cell.angle_beta   90.00
_cell.angle_gamma   90.00
#
_symmetry.space_group_name_H-M   'P 1'
#
loop_
_entity.id
_entity.type
_entity.pdbx_description
1 polymer ?
#
loop_
_entity_poly.entity_id
_entity_poly.type
_entity_poly.pdbx_seq_one_letter_code
_entity_poly.pdbx_strand_id
1 'polypeptide(L)'
;VICQFFDILAEELNAKIVLASGNEGNLKMAVHKTFVADDTTLRSFIEGDEHSVEGDNKAYIRYGQMDFYGNDTKAFKIQAVICNTERNTIIKRFEVPMTEEANNGVWQYWCSSNFKQYDTDILDTSFDKYFSGYVGMSWTVDSVSMRRYATIDVYVIDNPETNANHKYRLGFEIVGEDGQRVDGYAATYTATFDNNGIAGWDDGTADGSVSDMATAMGTLCVGSYS
;
A
#
# COMPACT_ATOMS: atom_id res chain seq x y z
N VAL A 1 11.59 -11.07 10.21
CA VAL A 1 12.48 -12.25 10.04
C VAL A 1 13.90 -11.83 9.66
N ILE A 2 14.08 -10.95 8.61
CA ILE A 2 15.44 -10.58 8.15
C ILE A 2 16.17 -9.72 9.17
N CYS A 3 15.50 -8.80 9.86
CA CYS A 3 16.10 -7.98 10.92
C CYS A 3 16.61 -8.84 12.08
N GLN A 4 15.81 -9.80 12.53
CA GLN A 4 16.22 -10.76 13.57
C GLN A 4 17.44 -11.59 13.15
N PHE A 5 17.53 -11.95 11.87
CA PHE A 5 18.70 -12.64 11.35
C PHE A 5 19.97 -11.78 11.47
N PHE A 6 19.88 -10.49 11.12
CA PHE A 6 21.02 -9.57 11.28
C PHE A 6 21.37 -9.31 12.74
N ASP A 7 20.40 -9.24 13.64
CA ASP A 7 20.63 -9.09 15.08
C ASP A 7 21.39 -10.30 15.65
N ILE A 8 20.93 -11.52 15.32
CA ILE A 8 21.58 -12.76 15.72
C ILE A 8 22.99 -12.86 15.12
N LEU A 9 23.13 -12.53 13.83
CA LEU A 9 24.42 -12.58 13.16
C LEU A 9 25.43 -11.61 13.77
N ALA A 10 25.01 -10.40 14.10
CA ALA A 10 25.84 -9.40 14.76
C ALA A 10 26.30 -9.87 16.14
N GLU A 11 25.43 -10.50 16.92
CA GLU A 11 25.71 -11.02 18.26
C GLU A 11 26.63 -12.25 18.19
N GLU A 12 26.30 -13.26 17.42
CA GLU A 12 27.01 -14.52 17.32
C GLU A 12 28.46 -14.34 16.76
N LEU A 13 28.63 -13.45 15.79
CA LEU A 13 29.91 -13.18 15.18
C LEU A 13 30.68 -12.06 15.87
N ASN A 14 30.12 -11.39 16.87
CA ASN A 14 30.63 -10.16 17.46
C ASN A 14 31.08 -9.14 16.38
N ALA A 15 30.28 -9.04 15.34
CA ALA A 15 30.54 -8.23 14.15
C ALA A 15 29.64 -6.99 14.11
N LYS A 16 30.17 -5.92 13.52
CA LYS A 16 29.36 -4.74 13.19
C LYS A 16 28.82 -4.86 11.76
N ILE A 17 27.51 -4.94 11.61
CA ILE A 17 26.87 -4.98 10.32
C ILE A 17 26.47 -3.55 9.96
N VAL A 18 26.88 -3.09 8.79
CA VAL A 18 26.57 -1.75 8.28
C VAL A 18 25.64 -1.92 7.08
N LEU A 19 24.48 -1.29 7.13
CA LEU A 19 23.46 -1.35 6.09
C LEU A 19 23.11 0.05 5.60
N ALA A 20 22.80 0.17 4.32
CA ALA A 20 22.28 1.42 3.76
C ALA A 20 20.84 1.66 4.21
N SER A 21 20.52 2.92 4.51
CA SER A 21 19.15 3.33 4.90
C SER A 21 18.14 3.28 3.75
N GLY A 22 18.58 3.11 2.52
CA GLY A 22 17.79 3.25 1.30
C GLY A 22 17.99 4.63 0.64
N ASN A 23 17.46 4.77 -0.58
CA ASN A 23 17.58 5.99 -1.38
C ASN A 23 16.24 6.74 -1.52
N GLU A 24 15.20 6.24 -0.89
CA GLU A 24 13.81 6.66 -1.09
C GLU A 24 13.36 7.75 -0.09
N GLY A 25 14.31 8.38 0.61
CA GLY A 25 14.04 9.35 1.68
C GLY A 25 13.29 10.62 1.28
N ASN A 26 13.11 10.85 -0.01
CA ASN A 26 12.29 11.94 -0.55
C ASN A 26 10.95 11.47 -1.17
N LEU A 27 10.69 10.16 -1.19
CA LEU A 27 9.48 9.58 -1.74
C LEU A 27 8.39 9.49 -0.66
N LYS A 28 7.15 9.73 -1.05
CA LYS A 28 5.97 9.60 -0.20
C LYS A 28 5.58 8.13 -0.05
N MET A 29 6.45 7.31 0.54
CA MET A 29 6.28 5.87 0.67
C MET A 29 5.57 5.45 1.96
N ALA A 30 5.27 6.38 2.85
CA ALA A 30 4.59 6.09 4.09
C ALA A 30 3.35 6.95 4.28
N VAL A 31 2.40 6.45 5.05
CA VAL A 31 1.21 7.18 5.50
C VAL A 31 0.88 6.73 6.91
N HIS A 32 0.57 7.68 7.79
CA HIS A 32 0.31 7.40 9.20
C HIS A 32 -0.92 8.17 9.67
N LYS A 33 -1.77 7.52 10.43
CA LYS A 33 -2.89 8.21 11.07
C LYS A 33 -3.23 7.61 12.42
N THR A 34 -3.39 8.49 13.42
CA THR A 34 -4.09 8.17 14.66
C THR A 34 -5.51 8.69 14.52
N PHE A 35 -6.48 7.79 14.59
CA PHE A 35 -7.88 8.13 14.45
C PHE A 35 -8.38 8.82 15.72
N VAL A 36 -9.24 9.81 15.53
CA VAL A 36 -9.94 10.51 16.60
C VAL A 36 -11.44 10.55 16.29
N ALA A 37 -12.28 10.78 17.30
CA ALA A 37 -13.73 10.64 17.17
C ALA A 37 -14.34 11.37 15.96
N ASP A 38 -13.80 12.54 15.61
CA ASP A 38 -14.28 13.37 14.50
C ASP A 38 -13.54 13.11 13.18
N ASP A 39 -12.47 12.26 13.19
CA ASP A 39 -11.66 11.92 12.01
C ASP A 39 -11.20 10.45 12.07
N THR A 40 -12.10 9.57 11.72
CA THR A 40 -11.93 8.10 11.75
C THR A 40 -11.52 7.48 10.43
N THR A 41 -11.15 8.28 9.43
CA THR A 41 -10.88 7.79 8.08
C THR A 41 -9.51 8.26 7.59
N LEU A 42 -8.72 7.33 7.07
CA LEU A 42 -7.48 7.57 6.33
C LEU A 42 -7.73 7.20 4.87
N ARG A 43 -7.46 8.12 3.94
CA ARG A 43 -7.57 7.89 2.49
C ARG A 43 -6.34 8.43 1.80
N SER A 44 -5.77 7.65 0.90
CA SER A 44 -4.73 8.15 0.01
C SER A 44 -4.84 7.49 -1.37
N PHE A 45 -4.39 8.17 -2.40
CA PHE A 45 -4.23 7.56 -3.71
C PHE A 45 -2.95 6.73 -3.74
N ILE A 46 -2.99 5.66 -4.53
CA ILE A 46 -1.83 4.87 -4.89
C ILE A 46 -1.35 5.44 -6.22
N GLU A 47 -0.23 6.14 -6.18
CA GLU A 47 0.35 6.76 -7.34
C GLU A 47 1.49 5.90 -7.90
N GLY A 48 1.74 6.02 -9.17
CA GLY A 48 2.78 5.30 -9.91
C GLY A 48 3.48 6.23 -10.89
N ASP A 49 4.16 5.64 -11.85
CA ASP A 49 4.93 6.35 -12.84
C ASP A 49 4.36 6.20 -14.25
N GLU A 50 4.65 7.18 -15.08
CA GLU A 50 4.45 7.10 -16.52
C GLU A 50 5.53 6.23 -17.15
N HIS A 51 5.14 5.10 -17.72
CA HIS A 51 6.05 4.20 -18.41
C HIS A 51 5.81 4.24 -19.92
N SER A 52 6.88 4.12 -20.70
CA SER A 52 6.78 3.85 -22.13
C SER A 52 6.32 2.40 -22.34
N VAL A 53 5.18 2.22 -22.98
CA VAL A 53 4.74 0.95 -23.53
C VAL A 53 5.09 0.93 -25.02
N GLU A 54 4.89 -0.21 -25.69
CA GLU A 54 5.30 -0.41 -27.09
C GLU A 54 5.01 0.79 -28.00
N GLY A 55 6.07 1.32 -28.63
CA GLY A 55 6.04 2.52 -29.47
C GLY A 55 6.13 3.82 -28.64
N ASP A 56 5.60 4.91 -29.20
CA ASP A 56 5.57 6.23 -28.54
C ASP A 56 4.42 6.35 -27.51
N ASN A 57 3.70 5.28 -27.24
CA ASN A 57 2.61 5.29 -26.28
C ASN A 57 3.17 5.26 -24.85
N LYS A 58 2.59 6.09 -24.00
CA LYS A 58 2.83 6.12 -22.58
C LYS A 58 1.63 5.55 -21.84
N ALA A 59 1.88 4.77 -20.82
CA ALA A 59 0.85 4.30 -19.91
C ALA A 59 1.21 4.70 -18.47
N TYR A 60 0.22 5.11 -17.71
CA TYR A 60 0.36 5.34 -16.29
C TYR A 60 0.17 4.01 -15.57
N ILE A 61 1.24 3.55 -14.92
CA ILE A 61 1.27 2.23 -14.29
C ILE A 61 1.48 2.40 -12.78
N ARG A 62 0.64 1.72 -12.00
CA ARG A 62 0.80 1.53 -10.55
C ARG A 62 1.16 0.08 -10.32
N TYR A 63 2.28 -0.14 -9.69
CA TYR A 63 2.75 -1.48 -9.42
C TYR A 63 3.42 -1.52 -8.05
N GLY A 64 2.97 -2.41 -7.20
CA GLY A 64 3.60 -2.61 -5.90
C GLY A 64 2.66 -3.15 -4.83
N GLN A 65 3.25 -3.42 -3.70
CA GLN A 65 2.57 -3.87 -2.50
C GLN A 65 2.61 -2.77 -1.46
N MET A 66 1.50 -2.57 -0.78
CA MET A 66 1.36 -1.65 0.34
C MET A 66 0.93 -2.44 1.57
N ASP A 67 1.64 -2.22 2.66
CA ASP A 67 1.45 -2.93 3.93
C ASP A 67 0.97 -1.96 5.00
N PHE A 68 -0.09 -2.34 5.72
CA PHE A 68 -0.76 -1.52 6.72
C PHE A 68 -0.80 -2.25 8.06
N TYR A 69 -0.28 -1.61 9.09
CA TYR A 69 -0.16 -2.16 10.44
C TYR A 69 -1.00 -1.37 11.42
N GLY A 70 -1.88 -2.05 12.13
CA GLY A 70 -2.52 -1.47 13.31
C GLY A 70 -1.54 -1.38 14.49
N ASN A 71 -1.86 -0.55 15.48
CA ASN A 71 -1.07 -0.47 16.71
C ASN A 71 -1.39 -1.56 17.74
N ASP A 72 -2.47 -2.32 17.53
CA ASP A 72 -2.94 -3.38 18.41
C ASP A 72 -3.60 -4.54 17.62
N THR A 73 -4.27 -5.43 18.33
CA THR A 73 -5.01 -6.56 17.75
C THR A 73 -6.39 -6.19 17.21
N LYS A 74 -6.86 -4.95 17.45
CA LYS A 74 -8.17 -4.51 16.97
C LYS A 74 -8.20 -4.45 15.45
N ALA A 75 -9.30 -4.91 14.88
CA ALA A 75 -9.53 -4.78 13.46
C ALA A 75 -9.70 -3.30 13.08
N PHE A 76 -9.17 -2.94 11.94
CA PHE A 76 -9.54 -1.74 11.20
C PHE A 76 -10.13 -2.18 9.86
N LYS A 77 -11.04 -1.38 9.31
CA LYS A 77 -11.61 -1.68 8.00
C LYS A 77 -10.70 -1.09 6.94
N ILE A 78 -10.28 -1.91 5.97
CA ILE A 78 -9.52 -1.45 4.81
C ILE A 78 -10.24 -1.83 3.52
N GLN A 79 -10.23 -0.93 2.55
CA GLN A 79 -10.84 -1.09 1.24
C GLN A 79 -9.93 -0.47 0.19
N ALA A 80 -9.71 -1.14 -0.93
CA ALA A 80 -9.22 -0.46 -2.11
C ALA A 80 -10.40 0.25 -2.78
N VAL A 81 -10.17 1.43 -3.37
CA VAL A 81 -11.23 2.27 -3.90
C VAL A 81 -10.88 2.83 -5.27
N ILE A 82 -11.90 3.01 -6.12
CA ILE A 82 -11.78 3.82 -7.33
C ILE A 82 -12.50 5.14 -7.08
N CYS A 83 -11.77 6.23 -7.25
CA CYS A 83 -12.28 7.60 -7.09
C CYS A 83 -12.32 8.33 -8.43
N ASN A 84 -13.43 9.03 -8.68
CA ASN A 84 -13.47 10.08 -9.70
C ASN A 84 -12.97 11.38 -9.06
N THR A 85 -11.79 11.82 -9.43
CA THR A 85 -11.10 12.96 -8.81
C THR A 85 -11.73 14.31 -9.16
N GLU A 86 -12.33 14.44 -10.36
CA GLU A 86 -13.03 15.67 -10.77
C GLU A 86 -14.27 15.94 -9.90
N ARG A 87 -14.90 14.89 -9.40
CA ARG A 87 -16.12 14.96 -8.57
C ARG A 87 -15.83 14.70 -7.09
N ASN A 88 -14.60 14.34 -6.77
CA ASN A 88 -14.21 13.86 -5.44
C ASN A 88 -15.18 12.78 -4.89
N THR A 89 -15.46 11.75 -5.72
CA THR A 89 -16.47 10.74 -5.40
C THR A 89 -15.89 9.35 -5.58
N ILE A 90 -15.92 8.54 -4.52
CA ILE A 90 -15.61 7.11 -4.60
C ILE A 90 -16.75 6.41 -5.35
N ILE A 91 -16.43 5.79 -6.48
CA ILE A 91 -17.38 5.11 -7.36
C ILE A 91 -17.43 3.61 -7.15
N LYS A 92 -16.37 3.05 -6.57
CA LYS A 92 -16.27 1.61 -6.26
C LYS A 92 -15.41 1.39 -5.03
N ARG A 93 -15.78 0.38 -4.26
CA ARG A 93 -15.02 -0.15 -3.13
C ARG A 93 -14.81 -1.64 -3.31
N PHE A 94 -13.59 -2.10 -3.04
CA PHE A 94 -13.19 -3.50 -2.97
C PHE A 94 -12.84 -3.80 -1.52
N GLU A 95 -13.48 -4.78 -0.94
CA GLU A 95 -13.38 -5.05 0.49
C GLU A 95 -13.20 -6.54 0.75
N VAL A 96 -12.20 -6.88 1.55
CA VAL A 96 -12.09 -8.20 2.16
C VAL A 96 -12.63 -8.10 3.58
N PRO A 97 -13.68 -8.86 3.95
CA PRO A 97 -14.20 -8.83 5.30
C PRO A 97 -13.13 -9.24 6.32
N MET A 98 -12.84 -8.38 7.27
CA MET A 98 -12.01 -8.69 8.42
C MET A 98 -12.89 -9.29 9.50
N THR A 99 -12.94 -10.63 9.58
CA THR A 99 -13.63 -11.33 10.65
C THR A 99 -12.63 -11.77 11.73
N GLU A 100 -13.10 -12.06 12.95
CA GLU A 100 -12.23 -12.58 14.01
C GLU A 100 -11.63 -13.95 13.66
N GLU A 101 -12.34 -14.74 12.88
CA GLU A 101 -11.91 -16.03 12.31
C GLU A 101 -10.98 -15.87 11.12
N ALA A 102 -10.39 -14.78 11.07
CA ALA A 102 -9.64 -14.27 9.99
C ALA A 102 -8.76 -15.28 9.29
N ASN A 103 -8.98 -15.30 8.25
CA ASN A 103 -8.37 -15.60 7.08
C ASN A 103 -6.83 -15.41 7.01
N ASN A 104 -6.09 -16.09 7.73
CA ASN A 104 -4.63 -16.18 7.76
C ASN A 104 -3.92 -15.88 6.41
N GLY A 105 -4.13 -14.68 5.86
CA GLY A 105 -3.46 -14.23 4.65
C GLY A 105 -4.04 -14.78 3.35
N VAL A 106 -5.31 -15.19 3.29
CA VAL A 106 -5.94 -15.55 2.02
C VAL A 106 -6.16 -14.31 1.18
N TRP A 107 -5.58 -14.31 0.01
CA TRP A 107 -5.72 -13.23 -0.95
C TRP A 107 -7.04 -13.30 -1.69
N GLN A 108 -7.63 -12.12 -1.91
CA GLN A 108 -8.72 -11.93 -2.83
C GLN A 108 -8.33 -10.90 -3.88
N TYR A 109 -8.49 -11.24 -5.15
CA TYR A 109 -8.15 -10.40 -6.28
C TYR A 109 -9.39 -9.98 -7.05
N TRP A 110 -9.44 -8.69 -7.41
CA TRP A 110 -10.34 -8.13 -8.39
C TRP A 110 -9.53 -7.73 -9.61
N CYS A 111 -9.98 -8.12 -10.79
CA CYS A 111 -9.20 -7.95 -12.00
C CYS A 111 -10.04 -7.51 -13.20
N SER A 112 -9.36 -6.98 -14.20
CA SER A 112 -9.91 -6.76 -15.52
C SER A 112 -9.97 -8.08 -16.30
N SER A 113 -10.76 -8.09 -17.38
CA SER A 113 -11.04 -9.30 -18.18
C SER A 113 -9.80 -9.96 -18.75
N ASN A 114 -8.77 -9.17 -19.11
CA ASN A 114 -7.52 -9.66 -19.67
C ASN A 114 -6.50 -10.11 -18.61
N PHE A 115 -6.79 -9.92 -17.31
CA PHE A 115 -5.91 -10.31 -16.20
C PHE A 115 -6.45 -11.44 -15.33
N LYS A 116 -7.64 -11.93 -15.59
CA LYS A 116 -8.18 -13.07 -14.85
C LYS A 116 -7.33 -14.33 -15.11
N GLN A 117 -6.65 -14.83 -14.07
CA GLN A 117 -5.78 -15.99 -14.14
C GLN A 117 -6.38 -17.21 -13.44
N TYR A 118 -7.11 -17.01 -12.34
CA TYR A 118 -7.65 -18.08 -11.49
C TYR A 118 -9.16 -17.98 -11.36
N ASP A 119 -9.80 -19.11 -11.06
CA ASP A 119 -11.26 -19.15 -10.85
C ASP A 119 -11.70 -18.35 -9.61
N THR A 120 -10.80 -18.19 -8.63
CA THR A 120 -11.00 -17.37 -7.44
C THR A 120 -10.92 -15.86 -7.69
N ASP A 121 -10.37 -15.45 -8.84
CA ASP A 121 -10.25 -14.05 -9.20
C ASP A 121 -11.62 -13.49 -9.60
N ILE A 122 -11.98 -12.37 -9.03
CA ILE A 122 -13.25 -11.70 -9.30
C ILE A 122 -13.08 -10.75 -10.48
N LEU A 123 -13.74 -11.07 -11.57
CA LEU A 123 -13.87 -10.13 -12.68
C LEU A 123 -14.80 -8.99 -12.28
N ASP A 124 -14.28 -7.77 -12.23
CA ASP A 124 -15.06 -6.59 -11.85
C ASP A 124 -15.19 -5.62 -13.03
N THR A 125 -16.43 -5.39 -13.46
CA THR A 125 -16.74 -4.55 -14.62
C THR A 125 -16.41 -3.07 -14.39
N SER A 126 -16.46 -2.59 -13.15
CA SER A 126 -16.10 -1.21 -12.84
C SER A 126 -14.58 -1.04 -12.90
N PHE A 127 -13.82 -2.03 -12.43
CA PHE A 127 -12.38 -2.05 -12.56
C PHE A 127 -11.97 -2.14 -14.03
N ASP A 128 -12.49 -3.12 -14.77
CA ASP A 128 -12.22 -3.37 -16.19
C ASP A 128 -12.51 -2.14 -17.08
N LYS A 129 -13.48 -1.33 -16.69
CA LYS A 129 -13.83 -0.11 -17.42
C LYS A 129 -12.72 0.95 -17.39
N TYR A 130 -12.05 1.11 -16.26
CA TYR A 130 -11.10 2.22 -16.06
C TYR A 130 -9.64 1.77 -16.03
N PHE A 131 -9.41 0.49 -15.79
CA PHE A 131 -8.07 -0.08 -15.60
C PHE A 131 -7.92 -1.42 -16.29
N SER A 132 -6.67 -1.73 -16.63
CA SER A 132 -6.21 -3.08 -16.97
C SER A 132 -5.29 -3.56 -15.85
N GLY A 133 -5.44 -4.78 -15.37
CA GLY A 133 -4.65 -5.33 -14.28
C GLY A 133 -5.47 -5.91 -13.15
N TYR A 134 -4.97 -5.76 -11.93
CA TYR A 134 -5.62 -6.27 -10.72
C TYR A 134 -5.36 -5.41 -9.49
N VAL A 135 -6.23 -5.57 -8.51
CA VAL A 135 -6.02 -5.20 -7.11
C VAL A 135 -6.28 -6.42 -6.24
N GLY A 136 -5.29 -6.81 -5.47
CA GLY A 136 -5.35 -7.90 -4.51
C GLY A 136 -5.35 -7.36 -3.10
N MET A 137 -6.07 -8.02 -2.20
CA MET A 137 -6.08 -7.67 -0.78
C MET A 137 -6.04 -8.93 0.07
N SER A 138 -5.30 -8.85 1.16
CA SER A 138 -5.31 -9.84 2.23
C SER A 138 -5.15 -9.16 3.57
N TRP A 139 -5.44 -9.89 4.66
CA TRP A 139 -5.15 -9.43 6.00
C TRP A 139 -4.90 -10.61 6.95
N THR A 140 -4.15 -10.37 7.99
CA THR A 140 -3.82 -11.37 9.00
C THR A 140 -3.49 -10.69 10.33
N VAL A 141 -3.18 -11.48 11.34
CA VAL A 141 -2.52 -11.02 12.56
C VAL A 141 -1.06 -11.46 12.50
N ASP A 142 -0.15 -10.51 12.62
CA ASP A 142 1.27 -10.84 12.74
C ASP A 142 1.50 -11.67 14.00
N SER A 143 2.06 -12.86 13.83
CA SER A 143 2.24 -13.84 14.92
C SER A 143 3.28 -13.41 15.97
N VAL A 144 4.12 -12.44 15.66
CA VAL A 144 5.17 -11.93 16.54
C VAL A 144 4.72 -10.68 17.30
N SER A 145 4.28 -9.67 16.57
CA SER A 145 3.82 -8.40 17.15
C SER A 145 2.38 -8.44 17.64
N MET A 146 1.61 -9.45 17.26
CA MET A 146 0.16 -9.57 17.49
C MET A 146 -0.65 -8.40 16.92
N ARG A 147 -0.11 -7.65 15.98
CA ARG A 147 -0.79 -6.53 15.34
C ARG A 147 -1.63 -6.99 14.16
N ARG A 148 -2.70 -6.29 13.90
CA ARG A 148 -3.42 -6.43 12.63
C ARG A 148 -2.56 -5.90 11.51
N TYR A 149 -2.54 -6.68 10.44
CA TYR A 149 -1.73 -6.41 9.26
C TYR A 149 -2.57 -6.68 8.03
N ALA A 150 -2.65 -5.70 7.15
CA ALA A 150 -3.34 -5.82 5.88
C ALA A 150 -2.40 -5.44 4.74
N THR A 151 -2.55 -6.11 3.62
CA THR A 151 -1.77 -5.84 2.42
C THR A 151 -2.69 -5.55 1.24
N ILE A 152 -2.33 -4.53 0.46
CA ILE A 152 -2.89 -4.29 -0.87
C ILE A 152 -1.78 -4.52 -1.88
N ASP A 153 -2.02 -5.38 -2.85
CA ASP A 153 -1.13 -5.65 -3.98
C ASP A 153 -1.78 -5.15 -5.27
N VAL A 154 -1.06 -4.37 -6.04
CA VAL A 154 -1.58 -3.76 -7.26
C VAL A 154 -0.67 -3.97 -8.46
N TYR A 155 -1.28 -4.23 -9.60
CA TYR A 155 -0.72 -4.02 -10.91
C TYR A 155 -1.81 -3.40 -11.78
N VAL A 156 -1.73 -2.11 -12.03
CA VAL A 156 -2.83 -1.34 -12.61
C VAL A 156 -2.30 -0.40 -13.68
N ILE A 157 -2.85 -0.53 -14.87
CA ILE A 157 -2.59 0.34 -16.02
C ILE A 157 -3.88 1.10 -16.31
N ASP A 158 -3.80 2.41 -16.46
CA ASP A 158 -4.97 3.22 -16.83
C ASP A 158 -5.46 2.87 -18.23
N ASN A 159 -6.77 2.70 -18.38
CA ASN A 159 -7.37 2.43 -19.68
C ASN A 159 -7.31 3.72 -20.53
N PRO A 160 -6.60 3.72 -21.67
CA PRO A 160 -6.38 4.92 -22.47
C PRO A 160 -7.66 5.48 -23.12
N GLU A 161 -8.71 4.67 -23.27
CA GLU A 161 -9.98 5.11 -23.87
C GLU A 161 -10.89 5.81 -22.85
N THR A 162 -10.90 5.34 -21.62
CA THR A 162 -11.85 5.79 -20.59
C THR A 162 -11.22 6.57 -19.46
N ASN A 163 -9.91 6.47 -19.30
CA ASN A 163 -9.14 7.11 -18.22
C ASN A 163 -7.86 7.83 -18.70
N ALA A 164 -7.82 8.28 -19.95
CA ALA A 164 -6.68 8.98 -20.54
C ALA A 164 -6.19 10.20 -19.74
N ASN A 165 -7.08 10.85 -18.99
CA ASN A 165 -6.76 12.04 -18.19
C ASN A 165 -6.51 11.68 -16.71
N HIS A 166 -6.34 10.40 -16.38
CA HIS A 166 -6.11 9.91 -15.01
C HIS A 166 -7.15 10.40 -13.98
N LYS A 167 -8.37 10.73 -14.44
CA LYS A 167 -9.43 11.23 -13.55
C LYS A 167 -10.06 10.15 -12.66
N TYR A 168 -9.90 8.89 -13.03
CA TYR A 168 -10.24 7.76 -12.19
C TYR A 168 -8.95 7.22 -11.59
N ARG A 169 -8.83 7.34 -10.28
CA ARG A 169 -7.63 6.92 -9.55
C ARG A 169 -7.92 5.79 -8.61
N LEU A 170 -6.96 4.88 -8.51
CA LEU A 170 -6.96 3.85 -7.48
C LEU A 170 -6.40 4.47 -6.20
N GLY A 171 -7.02 4.13 -5.09
CA GLY A 171 -6.56 4.50 -3.77
C GLY A 171 -7.05 3.49 -2.75
N PHE A 172 -6.94 3.85 -1.49
CA PHE A 172 -7.50 3.06 -0.39
C PHE A 172 -8.24 3.96 0.61
N GLU A 173 -9.10 3.32 1.36
CA GLU A 173 -9.81 3.92 2.50
C GLU A 173 -9.66 2.97 3.69
N ILE A 174 -9.15 3.50 4.79
CA ILE A 174 -9.07 2.80 6.07
C ILE A 174 -9.98 3.51 7.05
N VAL A 175 -10.82 2.75 7.75
CA VAL A 175 -11.68 3.26 8.82
C VAL A 175 -11.25 2.58 10.12
N GLY A 176 -10.89 3.39 11.09
CA GLY A 176 -10.49 2.97 12.43
C GLY A 176 -11.37 3.55 13.52
N GLU A 177 -11.12 3.12 14.75
CA GLU A 177 -11.79 3.63 15.95
C GLU A 177 -10.96 4.71 16.62
N ASP A 178 -11.60 5.51 17.46
CA ASP A 178 -10.94 6.54 18.27
C ASP A 178 -9.77 5.95 19.08
N GLY A 179 -8.61 6.60 19.00
CA GLY A 179 -7.35 6.18 19.64
C GLY A 179 -6.60 5.08 18.90
N GLN A 180 -7.17 4.46 17.88
CA GLN A 180 -6.45 3.49 17.04
C GLN A 180 -5.48 4.20 16.10
N ARG A 181 -4.34 3.57 15.84
CA ARG A 181 -3.36 4.07 14.86
C ARG A 181 -3.13 3.03 13.76
N VAL A 182 -2.98 3.50 12.54
CA VAL A 182 -2.54 2.70 11.41
C VAL A 182 -1.33 3.36 10.77
N ASP A 183 -0.32 2.55 10.50
CA ASP A 183 0.88 2.92 9.76
C ASP A 183 0.90 2.12 8.45
N GLY A 184 0.99 2.81 7.31
CA GLY A 184 1.04 2.21 5.98
C GLY A 184 2.36 2.50 5.29
N TYR A 185 2.87 1.51 4.55
CA TYR A 185 4.15 1.61 3.84
C TYR A 185 4.02 0.99 2.46
N ALA A 186 4.54 1.67 1.44
CA ALA A 186 4.76 1.08 0.12
C ALA A 186 6.04 0.25 0.15
N ALA A 187 5.95 -1.02 -0.24
CA ALA A 187 7.09 -1.94 -0.23
C ALA A 187 8.05 -1.72 -1.40
N THR A 188 7.64 -0.95 -2.40
CA THR A 188 8.42 -0.66 -3.60
C THR A 188 8.30 0.81 -3.99
N TYR A 189 9.35 1.40 -4.53
CA TYR A 189 9.39 2.78 -5.02
C TYR A 189 8.51 3.02 -6.28
N THR A 190 7.90 1.99 -6.83
CA THR A 190 7.00 2.06 -7.98
C THR A 190 5.55 2.41 -7.61
N ALA A 191 5.27 2.53 -6.30
CA ALA A 191 4.02 3.04 -5.78
C ALA A 191 4.29 3.97 -4.60
N THR A 192 3.60 5.10 -4.57
CA THR A 192 3.68 6.10 -3.51
C THR A 192 2.28 6.51 -3.09
N PHE A 193 2.18 7.25 -1.98
CA PHE A 193 0.92 7.77 -1.49
C PHE A 193 0.81 9.27 -1.78
N ASP A 194 -0.32 9.72 -2.28
CA ASP A 194 -0.55 11.15 -2.55
C ASP A 194 -2.03 11.51 -2.42
N ASN A 195 -2.30 12.75 -2.03
CA ASN A 195 -3.65 13.29 -1.99
C ASN A 195 -4.07 14.00 -3.29
N ASN A 196 -3.13 14.22 -4.20
CA ASN A 196 -3.32 14.96 -5.46
C ASN A 196 -4.00 16.33 -5.28
N GLY A 197 -3.82 16.96 -4.11
CA GLY A 197 -4.48 18.22 -3.78
C GLY A 197 -5.99 18.12 -3.57
N ILE A 198 -6.54 16.90 -3.41
CA ILE A 198 -7.97 16.65 -3.27
C ILE A 198 -8.35 16.66 -1.77
N ALA A 199 -9.29 17.51 -1.42
CA ALA A 199 -9.74 17.63 -0.02
C ALA A 199 -10.34 16.32 0.51
N GLY A 200 -9.97 15.95 1.74
CA GLY A 200 -10.42 14.72 2.42
C GLY A 200 -9.62 13.48 2.03
N TRP A 201 -8.50 13.67 1.32
CA TRP A 201 -7.50 12.65 1.06
C TRP A 201 -6.19 13.04 1.77
N ASP A 202 -5.56 12.07 2.38
CA ASP A 202 -4.33 12.24 3.15
C ASP A 202 -3.11 12.12 2.22
N ASP A 203 -2.13 12.97 2.44
CA ASP A 203 -0.88 12.94 1.70
C ASP A 203 0.07 11.89 2.28
N GLY A 204 0.90 11.32 1.43
CA GLY A 204 2.00 10.48 1.87
C GLY A 204 3.12 11.29 2.50
N THR A 205 3.97 10.62 3.24
CA THR A 205 5.17 11.17 3.87
C THR A 205 6.40 10.33 3.53
N ALA A 206 7.56 10.97 3.58
CA ALA A 206 8.84 10.29 3.53
C ALA A 206 9.29 9.77 4.91
N ASP A 207 8.55 10.08 5.98
CA ASP A 207 8.88 9.65 7.33
C ASP A 207 8.76 8.13 7.45
N GLY A 208 9.84 7.48 7.93
CA GLY A 208 9.88 6.03 8.08
C GLY A 208 10.25 5.26 6.81
N SER A 209 10.69 5.93 5.74
CA SER A 209 11.16 5.30 4.50
C SER A 209 12.57 4.68 4.60
N VAL A 210 12.93 4.18 5.78
CA VAL A 210 14.19 3.47 6.01
C VAL A 210 14.03 2.01 5.56
N SER A 211 15.03 1.49 4.83
CA SER A 211 15.05 0.08 4.41
C SER A 211 14.84 -0.86 5.60
N ASP A 212 13.99 -1.86 5.45
CA ASP A 212 13.71 -2.88 6.47
C ASP A 212 14.97 -3.47 7.10
N MET A 213 15.96 -3.75 6.29
CA MET A 213 17.24 -4.32 6.76
C MET A 213 17.98 -3.36 7.70
N ALA A 214 17.84 -2.05 7.47
CA ALA A 214 18.51 -1.03 8.27
C ALA A 214 17.79 -0.74 9.61
N THR A 215 16.62 -1.33 9.85
CA THR A 215 15.87 -1.22 11.10
C THR A 215 16.26 -2.27 12.15
N ALA A 216 17.13 -3.23 11.81
CA ALA A 216 17.63 -4.22 12.76
C ALA A 216 18.47 -3.55 13.89
N MET A 217 18.25 -3.97 15.14
CA MET A 217 18.87 -3.32 16.31
C MET A 217 20.38 -3.55 16.40
N GLY A 218 20.86 -4.68 15.89
CA GLY A 218 22.30 -5.03 15.84
C GLY A 218 23.07 -4.39 14.70
N THR A 219 22.44 -3.53 13.90
CA THR A 219 23.03 -2.93 12.70
C THR A 219 23.31 -1.44 12.86
N LEU A 220 24.30 -0.94 12.14
CA LEU A 220 24.53 0.49 11.95
C LEU A 220 23.91 0.93 10.63
N CYS A 221 22.86 1.72 10.72
CA CYS A 221 22.20 2.30 9.54
C CYS A 221 22.99 3.54 9.08
N VAL A 222 23.37 3.58 7.81
CA VAL A 222 24.09 4.70 7.20
C VAL A 222 23.26 5.29 6.06
N GLY A 223 22.84 6.54 6.23
CA GLY A 223 22.16 7.33 5.22
C GLY A 223 23.13 8.17 4.38
N SER A 224 22.80 8.40 3.13
CA SER A 224 23.45 9.42 2.30
C SER A 224 22.83 10.78 2.62
N TYR A 225 23.68 11.77 2.87
CA TYR A 225 23.25 13.17 3.01
C TYR A 225 23.51 13.88 1.68
N SER A 226 22.45 14.38 1.05
CA SER A 226 22.55 15.20 -0.16
C SER A 226 22.08 16.62 0.13
#